data_f5663624e5258675c2a18e11450ec18b
#
_entry.id   f5663624e5258675c2a18e11450ec18b
#
_cell.length_a   1.000
_cell.length_b   1.000
_cell.length_c   1.000
_cell.angle_alpha   90.00
_cell.angle_beta   90.00
_cell.angle_gamma   90.00
#
_symmetry.space_group_name_H-M   'P 1'
#
loop_
_entity.id
_entity.type
_entity.pdbx_description
1 polymer ?
#
loop_
_entity_poly.entity_id
_entity_poly.type
_entity_poly.pdbx_seq_one_letter_code
_entity_poly.pdbx_strand_id
1 'polypeptide(L)'
;VAHQLKYKYGMNPLTVTWSPLQYTNIGFQNFQSCIDAGLSNMLCTPNGKFQRKLARLCFEELGDAFHVFVLGQVSYPLQMALKMGVKLVFYGENGEAEYAGDPKYVDKPYKPTTEFVTQHFKGLTFRELLDYGLQNKDYLSEDDFTESDLIFYEPPSLDSLNKAEILGKHFYSYYHKWSPQENYYYCSEHTGFKPNPERSEGTYSKYSSLDDKMDGFHYYLRYIKFGLGRCLEEA
;
A
#
# COMPACT_ATOMS: atom_id res chain seq x y z
N VAL A 1 -11.48 -7.99 2.91
CA VAL A 1 -12.32 -6.94 2.29
C VAL A 1 -12.90 -7.41 0.96
N ALA A 2 -12.11 -7.54 -0.11
CA ALA A 2 -12.61 -7.83 -1.46
C ALA A 2 -13.49 -9.08 -1.54
N HIS A 3 -13.11 -10.18 -0.86
CA HIS A 3 -13.90 -11.40 -0.81
C HIS A 3 -15.28 -11.15 -0.18
N GLN A 4 -15.36 -10.43 0.94
CA GLN A 4 -16.65 -10.09 1.57
C GLN A 4 -17.49 -9.16 0.69
N LEU A 5 -16.86 -8.14 0.05
CA LEU A 5 -17.56 -7.26 -0.89
C LEU A 5 -18.23 -8.09 -2.00
N LYS A 6 -17.54 -9.09 -2.53
CA LYS A 6 -18.07 -9.94 -3.59
C LYS A 6 -19.14 -10.92 -3.08
N TYR A 7 -18.79 -11.76 -2.12
CA TYR A 7 -19.61 -12.94 -1.78
C TYR A 7 -20.66 -12.67 -0.70
N LYS A 8 -20.46 -11.65 0.14
CA LYS A 8 -21.43 -11.26 1.16
C LYS A 8 -22.33 -10.11 0.71
N TYR A 9 -21.78 -9.13 -0.02
CA TYR A 9 -22.51 -7.93 -0.42
C TYR A 9 -22.90 -7.91 -1.91
N GLY A 10 -22.54 -8.92 -2.70
CA GLY A 10 -22.91 -9.05 -4.11
C GLY A 10 -22.27 -8.01 -5.02
N MET A 11 -21.18 -7.35 -4.57
CA MET A 11 -20.43 -6.40 -5.39
C MET A 11 -19.50 -7.13 -6.34
N ASN A 12 -18.94 -6.40 -7.32
CA ASN A 12 -17.92 -6.93 -8.24
C ASN A 12 -16.60 -6.13 -8.13
N PRO A 13 -15.83 -6.35 -7.05
CA PRO A 13 -14.60 -5.60 -6.83
C PRO A 13 -13.52 -5.99 -7.83
N LEU A 14 -12.82 -4.99 -8.37
CA LEU A 14 -11.54 -5.13 -9.02
C LEU A 14 -10.45 -4.87 -7.97
N THR A 15 -9.64 -5.87 -7.68
CA THR A 15 -8.49 -5.66 -6.80
C THR A 15 -7.34 -5.04 -7.59
N VAL A 16 -6.65 -4.09 -6.96
CA VAL A 16 -5.51 -3.39 -7.55
C VAL A 16 -4.32 -3.57 -6.63
N THR A 17 -3.23 -4.11 -7.16
CA THR A 17 -2.05 -4.47 -6.38
C THR A 17 -0.83 -3.74 -6.90
N TRP A 18 -0.09 -3.10 -6.01
CA TRP A 18 1.29 -2.66 -6.25
C TRP A 18 2.25 -3.77 -5.84
N SER A 19 3.17 -4.13 -6.73
CA SER A 19 4.11 -5.23 -6.47
C SER A 19 5.01 -4.93 -5.26
N PRO A 20 5.23 -5.88 -4.35
CA PRO A 20 6.27 -5.79 -3.33
C PRO A 20 7.65 -5.43 -3.90
N LEU A 21 8.50 -4.81 -3.10
CA LEU A 21 9.90 -4.55 -3.46
C LEU A 21 10.64 -5.86 -3.73
N GLN A 22 10.38 -6.86 -2.88
CA GLN A 22 10.92 -8.21 -3.05
C GLN A 22 9.97 -9.26 -2.46
N TYR A 23 9.29 -9.99 -3.33
CA TYR A 23 8.36 -11.05 -2.90
C TYR A 23 9.00 -12.07 -1.97
N THR A 24 8.24 -12.48 -0.95
CA THR A 24 8.43 -13.74 -0.26
C THR A 24 7.69 -14.86 -1.01
N ASN A 25 8.07 -16.12 -0.77
CA ASN A 25 7.35 -17.24 -1.37
C ASN A 25 5.91 -17.32 -0.88
N ILE A 26 5.69 -17.10 0.41
CA ILE A 26 4.35 -17.13 1.02
C ILE A 26 3.49 -15.94 0.53
N GLY A 27 4.09 -14.77 0.37
CA GLY A 27 3.40 -13.59 -0.16
C GLY A 27 2.93 -13.80 -1.59
N PHE A 28 3.78 -14.36 -2.45
CA PHE A 28 3.40 -14.70 -3.82
C PHE A 28 2.29 -15.78 -3.86
N GLN A 29 2.38 -16.81 -3.02
CA GLN A 29 1.33 -17.82 -2.89
C GLN A 29 0.00 -17.21 -2.44
N ASN A 30 0.02 -16.30 -1.46
CA ASN A 30 -1.17 -15.63 -0.97
C ASN A 30 -1.78 -14.67 -2.02
N PHE A 31 -0.93 -14.01 -2.80
CA PHE A 31 -1.40 -13.23 -3.95
C PHE A 31 -2.14 -14.13 -4.96
N GLN A 32 -1.57 -15.27 -5.31
CA GLN A 32 -2.21 -16.22 -6.22
C GLN A 32 -3.52 -16.76 -5.64
N SER A 33 -3.56 -17.10 -4.34
CA SER A 33 -4.77 -17.60 -3.68
C SER A 33 -5.92 -16.57 -3.69
N CYS A 34 -5.60 -15.28 -3.67
CA CYS A 34 -6.60 -14.22 -3.82
C CYS A 34 -7.27 -14.26 -5.20
N ILE A 35 -6.49 -14.52 -6.26
CA ILE A 35 -6.99 -14.67 -7.64
C ILE A 35 -7.82 -15.95 -7.74
N ASP A 36 -7.32 -17.07 -7.22
CA ASP A 36 -7.99 -18.37 -7.23
C ASP A 36 -9.32 -18.34 -6.46
N ALA A 37 -9.45 -17.46 -5.47
CA ALA A 37 -10.71 -17.19 -4.78
C ALA A 37 -11.73 -16.41 -5.63
N GLY A 38 -11.47 -16.21 -6.92
CA GLY A 38 -12.40 -15.62 -7.88
C GLY A 38 -12.36 -14.09 -7.95
N LEU A 39 -11.31 -13.45 -7.49
CA LEU A 39 -11.14 -12.00 -7.56
C LEU A 39 -10.35 -11.61 -8.81
N SER A 40 -10.88 -10.66 -9.58
CA SER A 40 -10.12 -10.02 -10.66
C SER A 40 -9.05 -9.12 -10.07
N ASN A 41 -7.84 -9.13 -10.65
CA ASN A 41 -6.72 -8.32 -10.17
C ASN A 41 -6.00 -7.56 -11.30
N MET A 42 -5.55 -6.38 -10.99
CA MET A 42 -4.60 -5.60 -11.79
C MET A 42 -3.33 -5.40 -10.96
N LEU A 43 -2.24 -6.08 -11.38
CA LEU A 43 -0.93 -5.95 -10.75
C LEU A 43 -0.07 -4.94 -11.50
N CYS A 44 0.47 -3.96 -10.81
CA CYS A 44 1.55 -3.12 -11.31
C CYS A 44 2.89 -3.64 -10.80
N THR A 45 3.76 -4.00 -11.73
CA THR A 45 5.17 -4.29 -11.43
C THR A 45 6.00 -3.19 -12.08
N PRO A 46 6.53 -2.23 -11.29
CA PRO A 46 7.29 -1.12 -11.84
C PRO A 46 8.66 -1.56 -12.37
N ASN A 47 9.36 -0.65 -13.05
CA ASN A 47 10.75 -0.86 -13.45
C ASN A 47 11.63 -1.16 -12.21
N GLY A 48 12.02 -2.41 -12.03
CA GLY A 48 12.70 -2.87 -10.82
C GLY A 48 14.10 -2.29 -10.62
N LYS A 49 14.78 -1.83 -11.69
CA LYS A 49 16.07 -1.13 -11.55
C LYS A 49 15.84 0.27 -10.99
N PHE A 50 14.90 1.00 -11.56
CA PHE A 50 14.54 2.34 -11.11
C PHE A 50 13.99 2.33 -9.69
N GLN A 51 13.05 1.41 -9.39
CA GLN A 51 12.46 1.28 -8.06
C GLN A 51 13.52 1.00 -6.98
N ARG A 52 14.53 0.16 -7.25
CA ARG A 52 15.62 -0.09 -6.29
C ARG A 52 16.48 1.14 -6.04
N LYS A 53 16.76 1.94 -7.06
CA LYS A 53 17.49 3.20 -6.90
C LYS A 53 16.70 4.21 -6.07
N LEU A 54 15.40 4.35 -6.34
CA LEU A 54 14.50 5.17 -5.52
C LEU A 54 14.40 4.65 -4.08
N ALA A 55 14.33 3.33 -3.87
CA ALA A 55 14.28 2.75 -2.53
C ALA A 55 15.59 3.03 -1.76
N ARG A 56 16.75 2.98 -2.43
CA ARG A 56 18.02 3.37 -1.84
C ARG A 56 18.04 4.86 -1.46
N LEU A 57 17.62 5.73 -2.36
CA LEU A 57 17.48 7.17 -2.10
C LEU A 57 16.60 7.42 -0.87
N CYS A 58 15.41 6.81 -0.83
CA CYS A 58 14.50 6.96 0.28
C CYS A 58 15.05 6.37 1.59
N PHE A 59 15.83 5.30 1.52
CA PHE A 59 16.45 4.70 2.69
C PHE A 59 17.54 5.63 3.27
N GLU A 60 18.43 6.13 2.44
CA GLU A 60 19.59 6.92 2.86
C GLU A 60 19.16 8.33 3.32
N GLU A 61 18.22 8.98 2.60
CA GLU A 61 17.83 10.37 2.85
C GLU A 61 16.60 10.52 3.77
N LEU A 62 15.65 9.59 3.68
CA LEU A 62 14.43 9.62 4.48
C LEU A 62 14.42 8.57 5.61
N GLY A 63 15.39 7.64 5.61
CA GLY A 63 15.42 6.49 6.51
C GLY A 63 14.21 5.58 6.34
N ASP A 64 13.67 5.44 5.13
CA ASP A 64 12.48 4.65 4.84
C ASP A 64 12.47 4.14 3.40
N ALA A 65 13.00 2.93 3.19
CA ALA A 65 13.02 2.30 1.86
C ALA A 65 11.61 2.04 1.29
N PHE A 66 10.59 1.91 2.16
CA PHE A 66 9.20 1.69 1.76
C PHE A 66 8.49 2.94 1.24
N HIS A 67 9.09 4.12 1.38
CA HIS A 67 8.46 5.34 0.89
C HIS A 67 8.12 5.26 -0.61
N VAL A 68 9.03 4.72 -1.43
CA VAL A 68 8.77 4.51 -2.87
C VAL A 68 7.63 3.53 -3.13
N PHE A 69 7.50 2.49 -2.32
CA PHE A 69 6.38 1.55 -2.39
C PHE A 69 5.05 2.26 -2.07
N VAL A 70 5.02 3.07 -1.02
CA VAL A 70 3.83 3.85 -0.62
C VAL A 70 3.39 4.79 -1.73
N LEU A 71 4.31 5.47 -2.44
CA LEU A 71 3.98 6.31 -3.58
C LEU A 71 3.18 5.56 -4.65
N GLY A 72 3.64 4.37 -5.04
CA GLY A 72 2.93 3.53 -6.01
C GLY A 72 1.61 2.98 -5.46
N GLN A 73 1.60 2.50 -4.23
CA GLN A 73 0.40 1.97 -3.56
C GLN A 73 -0.71 3.03 -3.44
N VAL A 74 -0.34 4.29 -3.29
CA VAL A 74 -1.31 5.41 -3.22
C VAL A 74 -1.79 5.82 -4.60
N SER A 75 -0.90 5.95 -5.55
CA SER A 75 -1.17 6.55 -6.86
C SER A 75 -1.87 5.57 -7.81
N TYR A 76 -1.39 4.35 -7.90
CA TYR A 76 -1.86 3.38 -8.88
C TYR A 76 -3.35 3.01 -8.75
N PRO A 77 -3.91 2.75 -7.55
CA PRO A 77 -5.34 2.46 -7.44
C PRO A 77 -6.23 3.62 -7.90
N LEU A 78 -5.84 4.87 -7.66
CA LEU A 78 -6.58 6.04 -8.11
C LEU A 78 -6.53 6.20 -9.63
N GLN A 79 -5.38 5.93 -10.25
CA GLN A 79 -5.24 5.92 -11.71
C GLN A 79 -6.13 4.84 -12.35
N MET A 80 -6.14 3.65 -11.76
CA MET A 80 -6.98 2.55 -12.25
C MET A 80 -8.46 2.85 -12.05
N ALA A 81 -8.84 3.45 -10.93
CA ALA A 81 -10.21 3.90 -10.68
C ALA A 81 -10.69 4.89 -11.76
N LEU A 82 -9.89 5.90 -12.10
CA LEU A 82 -10.17 6.82 -13.19
C LEU A 82 -10.30 6.09 -14.53
N LYS A 83 -9.31 5.28 -14.87
CA LYS A 83 -9.24 4.57 -16.16
C LYS A 83 -10.41 3.62 -16.37
N MET A 84 -10.86 2.96 -15.31
CA MET A 84 -11.95 1.98 -15.35
C MET A 84 -13.33 2.57 -15.03
N GLY A 85 -13.43 3.88 -14.76
CA GLY A 85 -14.69 4.54 -14.40
C GLY A 85 -15.26 4.08 -13.06
N VAL A 86 -14.42 3.65 -12.12
CA VAL A 86 -14.83 3.17 -10.79
C VAL A 86 -14.74 4.32 -9.79
N LYS A 87 -15.87 4.65 -9.15
CA LYS A 87 -15.92 5.78 -8.21
C LYS A 87 -15.57 5.41 -6.77
N LEU A 88 -15.81 4.14 -6.39
CA LEU A 88 -15.67 3.67 -5.02
C LEU A 88 -14.34 2.91 -4.87
N VAL A 89 -13.42 3.48 -4.10
CA VAL A 89 -12.10 2.90 -3.85
C VAL A 89 -11.97 2.52 -2.38
N PHE A 90 -11.90 1.21 -2.11
CA PHE A 90 -11.65 0.68 -0.77
C PHE A 90 -10.17 0.33 -0.58
N TYR A 91 -9.65 0.71 0.59
CA TYR A 91 -8.40 0.18 1.09
C TYR A 91 -8.69 -0.86 2.17
N GLY A 92 -7.90 -1.94 2.18
CA GLY A 92 -8.00 -2.98 3.19
C GLY A 92 -7.51 -2.49 4.55
N GLU A 93 -6.49 -1.65 4.54
CA GLU A 93 -5.91 -1.04 5.74
C GLU A 93 -6.56 0.31 6.05
N ASN A 94 -6.76 0.58 7.33
CA ASN A 94 -7.05 1.92 7.82
C ASN A 94 -5.77 2.51 8.42
N GLY A 95 -4.93 3.10 7.57
CA GLY A 95 -3.65 3.68 8.00
C GLY A 95 -3.78 4.78 9.06
N GLU A 96 -4.95 5.37 9.19
CA GLU A 96 -5.20 6.40 10.21
C GLU A 96 -5.34 5.78 11.62
N ALA A 97 -5.93 4.57 11.70
CA ALA A 97 -6.08 3.84 12.94
C ALA A 97 -4.89 2.92 13.23
N GLU A 98 -4.35 2.26 12.19
CA GLU A 98 -3.34 1.20 12.35
C GLU A 98 -1.91 1.74 12.43
N TYR A 99 -1.64 2.91 11.84
CA TYR A 99 -0.28 3.45 11.71
C TYR A 99 -0.11 4.86 12.28
N ALA A 100 -0.93 5.22 13.27
CA ALA A 100 -0.92 6.55 13.91
C ALA A 100 -1.01 7.70 12.90
N GLY A 101 -1.95 7.59 11.97
CA GLY A 101 -2.26 8.62 10.99
C GLY A 101 -2.98 9.82 11.62
N ASP A 102 -3.80 10.52 10.83
CA ASP A 102 -4.55 11.67 11.32
C ASP A 102 -5.77 11.22 12.15
N PRO A 103 -5.82 11.51 13.46
CA PRO A 103 -6.93 11.13 14.35
C PRO A 103 -8.29 11.60 13.86
N LYS A 104 -8.33 12.67 13.07
CA LYS A 104 -9.54 13.23 12.47
C LYS A 104 -10.30 12.23 11.58
N TYR A 105 -9.59 11.24 11.01
CA TYR A 105 -10.15 10.27 10.06
C TYR A 105 -10.31 8.86 10.62
N VAL A 106 -9.89 8.59 11.84
CA VAL A 106 -10.00 7.24 12.46
C VAL A 106 -11.43 6.70 12.40
N ASP A 107 -12.41 7.55 12.73
CA ASP A 107 -13.84 7.21 12.77
C ASP A 107 -14.62 7.78 11.57
N LYS A 108 -13.96 7.96 10.42
CA LYS A 108 -14.62 8.44 9.20
C LYS A 108 -14.74 7.33 8.17
N PRO A 109 -15.79 7.37 7.32
CA PRO A 109 -15.95 6.36 6.27
C PRO A 109 -14.87 6.41 5.20
N TYR A 110 -14.26 7.58 5.01
CA TYR A 110 -13.20 7.78 4.04
C TYR A 110 -12.33 8.99 4.39
N LYS A 111 -11.12 9.02 3.84
CA LYS A 111 -10.25 10.19 3.82
C LYS A 111 -10.30 10.82 2.43
N PRO A 112 -10.59 12.14 2.32
CA PRO A 112 -10.66 12.82 1.03
C PRO A 112 -9.36 12.73 0.24
N THR A 113 -9.45 12.65 -1.08
CA THR A 113 -8.29 12.62 -1.97
C THR A 113 -7.36 13.81 -1.77
N THR A 114 -7.89 14.98 -1.50
CA THR A 114 -7.14 16.21 -1.22
C THR A 114 -6.16 16.07 -0.06
N GLU A 115 -6.59 15.44 1.03
CA GLU A 115 -5.76 15.27 2.23
C GLU A 115 -4.93 13.98 2.18
N PHE A 116 -5.45 12.96 1.54
CA PHE A 116 -4.78 11.68 1.40
C PHE A 116 -3.48 11.78 0.61
N VAL A 117 -3.50 12.44 -0.54
CA VAL A 117 -2.32 12.63 -1.38
C VAL A 117 -1.22 13.38 -0.62
N THR A 118 -1.57 14.49 0.03
CA THR A 118 -0.60 15.36 0.72
C THR A 118 0.09 14.66 1.89
N GLN A 119 -0.66 13.92 2.71
CA GLN A 119 -0.08 13.26 3.89
C GLN A 119 0.81 12.07 3.57
N HIS A 120 0.42 11.24 2.60
CA HIS A 120 1.19 10.04 2.28
C HIS A 120 2.54 10.35 1.63
N PHE A 121 2.66 11.50 1.01
CA PHE A 121 3.94 11.94 0.44
C PHE A 121 4.85 12.63 1.46
N LYS A 122 4.50 12.65 2.75
CA LYS A 122 5.32 13.26 3.83
C LYS A 122 5.73 14.70 3.53
N GLY A 123 4.88 15.43 2.83
CA GLY A 123 5.16 16.80 2.41
C GLY A 123 6.10 16.94 1.21
N LEU A 124 6.51 15.83 0.60
CA LEU A 124 7.28 15.79 -0.64
C LEU A 124 6.43 15.19 -1.76
N THR A 125 6.45 15.82 -2.91
CA THR A 125 5.91 15.21 -4.13
C THR A 125 6.90 14.20 -4.70
N PHE A 126 6.40 13.28 -5.53
CA PHE A 126 7.28 12.36 -6.24
C PHE A 126 8.30 13.10 -7.12
N ARG A 127 7.89 14.22 -7.75
CA ARG A 127 8.79 15.02 -8.61
C ARG A 127 9.92 15.67 -7.82
N GLU A 128 9.65 16.21 -6.64
CA GLU A 128 10.71 16.75 -5.77
C GLU A 128 11.71 15.69 -5.34
N LEU A 129 11.24 14.48 -5.04
CA LEU A 129 12.11 13.34 -4.73
C LEU A 129 12.96 12.93 -5.94
N LEU A 130 12.37 12.90 -7.13
CA LEU A 130 13.06 12.60 -8.38
C LEU A 130 14.14 13.64 -8.70
N ASP A 131 13.79 14.92 -8.59
CA ASP A 131 14.70 16.04 -8.84
C ASP A 131 15.90 16.01 -7.89
N TYR A 132 15.64 15.73 -6.61
CA TYR A 132 16.72 15.54 -5.63
C TYR A 132 17.65 14.39 -6.02
N GLY A 133 17.10 13.26 -6.43
CA GLY A 133 17.87 12.10 -6.87
C GLY A 133 18.71 12.37 -8.12
N LEU A 134 18.20 13.18 -9.07
CA LEU A 134 18.91 13.57 -10.28
C LEU A 134 20.03 14.60 -10.02
N GLN A 135 19.82 15.51 -9.05
CA GLN A 135 20.85 16.44 -8.61
C GLN A 135 22.03 15.73 -7.92
N ASN A 136 21.77 14.61 -7.29
CA ASN A 136 22.75 13.73 -6.67
C ASN A 136 22.98 12.50 -7.57
N LYS A 137 23.97 12.60 -8.47
CA LYS A 137 24.26 11.56 -9.48
C LYS A 137 24.61 10.18 -8.94
N ASP A 138 24.91 10.06 -7.65
CA ASP A 138 25.10 8.77 -6.97
C ASP A 138 23.79 7.98 -6.82
N TYR A 139 22.65 8.65 -6.91
CA TYR A 139 21.32 8.01 -6.80
C TYR A 139 20.73 7.73 -8.17
N LEU A 140 20.52 8.75 -8.99
CA LEU A 140 19.78 8.66 -10.25
C LEU A 140 20.50 9.37 -11.41
N SER A 141 20.25 8.86 -12.61
CA SER A 141 20.57 9.51 -13.89
C SER A 141 19.36 9.48 -14.81
N GLU A 142 19.31 10.33 -15.81
CA GLU A 142 18.23 10.37 -16.81
C GLU A 142 18.08 9.05 -17.60
N ASP A 143 19.16 8.25 -17.68
CA ASP A 143 19.15 6.95 -18.36
C ASP A 143 18.50 5.82 -17.52
N ASP A 144 18.14 6.07 -16.27
CA ASP A 144 17.61 5.06 -15.36
C ASP A 144 16.11 4.78 -15.55
N PHE A 145 15.41 5.72 -16.20
CA PHE A 145 13.94 5.67 -16.33
C PHE A 145 13.48 6.39 -17.62
N THR A 146 12.22 6.17 -17.94
CA THR A 146 11.47 6.89 -18.97
C THR A 146 10.26 7.56 -18.35
N GLU A 147 9.62 8.50 -19.04
CA GLU A 147 8.37 9.11 -18.56
C GLU A 147 7.29 8.08 -18.24
N SER A 148 7.25 6.97 -18.97
CA SER A 148 6.31 5.88 -18.71
C SER A 148 6.58 5.15 -17.38
N ASP A 149 7.80 5.16 -16.88
CA ASP A 149 8.13 4.59 -15.56
C ASP A 149 7.64 5.48 -14.41
N LEU A 150 7.52 6.79 -14.64
CA LEU A 150 7.15 7.78 -13.62
C LEU A 150 5.65 7.84 -13.36
N ILE A 151 4.84 7.62 -14.39
CA ILE A 151 3.38 7.79 -14.34
C ILE A 151 2.75 7.08 -13.14
N PHE A 152 3.21 5.87 -12.81
CA PHE A 152 2.59 5.06 -11.77
C PHE A 152 2.86 5.55 -10.34
N TYR A 153 3.86 6.40 -10.15
CA TYR A 153 4.19 6.99 -8.84
C TYR A 153 3.46 8.29 -8.58
N GLU A 154 2.83 8.87 -9.60
CA GLU A 154 2.13 10.15 -9.50
C GLU A 154 0.62 9.94 -9.38
N PRO A 155 -0.02 10.52 -8.36
CA PRO A 155 -1.47 10.47 -8.28
C PRO A 155 -2.09 11.30 -9.42
N PRO A 156 -3.31 10.93 -9.85
CA PRO A 156 -4.07 11.76 -10.77
C PRO A 156 -4.32 13.15 -10.20
N SER A 157 -4.54 14.15 -11.07
CA SER A 157 -4.89 15.48 -10.63
C SER A 157 -6.21 15.49 -9.85
N LEU A 158 -6.31 16.36 -8.83
CA LEU A 158 -7.54 16.51 -8.05
C LEU A 158 -8.75 16.90 -8.91
N ASP A 159 -8.54 17.70 -9.96
CA ASP A 159 -9.58 18.04 -10.92
C ASP A 159 -10.14 16.80 -11.62
N SER A 160 -9.26 15.90 -12.07
CA SER A 160 -9.68 14.64 -12.70
C SER A 160 -10.43 13.73 -11.74
N LEU A 161 -9.97 13.62 -10.49
CA LEU A 161 -10.62 12.81 -9.45
C LEU A 161 -12.00 13.38 -9.09
N ASN A 162 -12.11 14.68 -8.95
CA ASN A 162 -13.37 15.37 -8.66
C ASN A 162 -14.38 15.22 -9.80
N LYS A 163 -13.96 15.40 -11.06
CA LYS A 163 -14.81 15.18 -12.24
C LYS A 163 -15.32 13.75 -12.36
N ALA A 164 -14.50 12.78 -11.93
CA ALA A 164 -14.88 11.37 -11.89
C ALA A 164 -15.68 10.98 -10.65
N GLU A 165 -15.92 11.92 -9.72
CA GLU A 165 -16.59 11.69 -8.44
C GLU A 165 -15.88 10.63 -7.57
N ILE A 166 -14.55 10.55 -7.64
CA ILE A 166 -13.73 9.71 -6.78
C ILE A 166 -13.41 10.53 -5.53
N LEU A 167 -14.20 10.34 -4.47
CA LEU A 167 -14.19 11.20 -3.29
C LEU A 167 -12.98 10.99 -2.38
N GLY A 168 -12.47 9.76 -2.31
CA GLY A 168 -11.37 9.44 -1.41
C GLY A 168 -11.11 7.96 -1.24
N LYS A 169 -10.24 7.67 -0.28
CA LYS A 169 -9.89 6.34 0.20
C LYS A 169 -10.91 5.92 1.26
N HIS A 170 -11.78 4.97 0.91
CA HIS A 170 -12.75 4.42 1.85
C HIS A 170 -12.14 3.36 2.75
N PHE A 171 -12.52 3.37 4.02
CA PHE A 171 -12.07 2.40 5.03
C PHE A 171 -13.16 1.34 5.26
N TYR A 172 -12.82 0.09 5.02
CA TYR A 172 -13.75 -1.01 5.28
C TYR A 172 -14.03 -1.17 6.78
N SER A 173 -13.04 -0.86 7.62
CA SER A 173 -13.13 -0.88 9.07
C SER A 173 -14.22 0.02 9.66
N TYR A 174 -14.64 1.07 8.93
CA TYR A 174 -15.75 1.91 9.34
C TYR A 174 -17.11 1.16 9.28
N TYR A 175 -17.28 0.31 8.29
CA TYR A 175 -18.53 -0.43 8.06
C TYR A 175 -18.57 -1.79 8.74
N HIS A 176 -17.41 -2.33 9.11
CA HIS A 176 -17.26 -3.66 9.67
C HIS A 176 -16.16 -3.65 10.73
N LYS A 177 -16.46 -4.18 11.93
CA LYS A 177 -15.46 -4.27 13.00
C LYS A 177 -14.17 -4.90 12.46
N TRP A 178 -13.08 -4.17 12.62
CA TRP A 178 -11.77 -4.62 12.19
C TRP A 178 -11.07 -5.40 13.30
N SER A 179 -10.78 -6.65 13.04
CA SER A 179 -9.99 -7.51 13.91
C SER A 179 -9.01 -8.30 13.05
N PRO A 180 -7.70 -8.04 13.13
CA PRO A 180 -6.69 -8.76 12.35
C PRO A 180 -6.79 -10.27 12.50
N GLN A 181 -7.03 -10.77 13.72
CA GLN A 181 -7.17 -12.20 14.00
C GLN A 181 -8.40 -12.82 13.33
N GLU A 182 -9.56 -12.15 13.39
CA GLU A 182 -10.78 -12.61 12.74
C GLU A 182 -10.64 -12.54 11.21
N ASN A 183 -9.99 -11.52 10.69
CA ASN A 183 -9.68 -11.38 9.26
C ASN A 183 -8.77 -12.53 8.78
N TYR A 184 -7.78 -12.90 9.58
CA TYR A 184 -6.92 -14.04 9.28
C TYR A 184 -7.71 -15.35 9.21
N TYR A 185 -8.55 -15.64 10.19
CA TYR A 185 -9.40 -16.85 10.17
C TYR A 185 -10.31 -16.88 8.96
N TYR A 186 -10.97 -15.76 8.68
CA TYR A 186 -11.82 -15.62 7.50
C TYR A 186 -11.05 -15.88 6.20
N CYS A 187 -9.89 -15.26 6.03
CA CYS A 187 -9.08 -15.43 4.82
C CYS A 187 -8.57 -16.85 4.68
N SER A 188 -8.11 -17.47 5.76
CA SER A 188 -7.64 -18.86 5.74
C SER A 188 -8.75 -19.85 5.34
N GLU A 189 -9.98 -19.62 5.79
CA GLU A 189 -11.12 -20.46 5.47
C GLU A 189 -11.63 -20.27 4.03
N HIS A 190 -11.68 -19.01 3.57
CA HIS A 190 -12.41 -18.69 2.35
C HIS A 190 -11.53 -18.41 1.13
N THR A 191 -10.26 -18.09 1.31
CA THR A 191 -9.37 -17.71 0.21
C THR A 191 -8.12 -18.58 0.09
N GLY A 192 -7.94 -19.56 0.98
CA GLY A 192 -6.74 -20.38 1.00
C GLY A 192 -5.47 -19.64 1.47
N PHE A 193 -5.62 -18.49 2.12
CA PHE A 193 -4.52 -17.72 2.70
C PHE A 193 -3.68 -18.58 3.66
N LYS A 194 -2.35 -18.47 3.56
CA LYS A 194 -1.40 -19.19 4.42
C LYS A 194 -0.58 -18.21 5.26
N PRO A 195 -0.44 -18.48 6.57
CA PRO A 195 0.49 -17.73 7.41
C PRO A 195 1.92 -18.19 7.21
N ASN A 196 2.87 -17.44 7.74
CA ASN A 196 4.24 -17.89 7.90
C ASN A 196 4.33 -19.09 8.87
N PRO A 197 5.33 -19.95 8.75
CA PRO A 197 5.60 -21.02 9.72
C PRO A 197 5.98 -20.44 11.10
N GLU A 198 6.63 -19.28 11.13
CA GLU A 198 7.09 -18.59 12.33
C GLU A 198 6.44 -17.20 12.44
N ARG A 199 6.60 -16.54 13.57
CA ARG A 199 6.13 -15.18 13.79
C ARG A 199 6.87 -14.21 12.86
N SER A 200 6.14 -13.22 12.37
CA SER A 200 6.76 -12.08 11.70
C SER A 200 7.57 -11.25 12.69
N GLU A 201 8.64 -10.63 12.21
CA GLU A 201 9.56 -9.86 13.06
C GLU A 201 8.83 -8.79 13.87
N GLY A 202 9.07 -8.79 15.17
CA GLY A 202 8.50 -7.83 16.09
C GLY A 202 6.99 -7.96 16.34
N THR A 203 6.36 -9.08 15.95
CA THR A 203 4.93 -9.33 16.15
C THR A 203 4.64 -10.55 16.99
N TYR A 204 3.39 -10.69 17.45
CA TYR A 204 2.88 -11.93 18.06
C TYR A 204 2.25 -12.87 17.04
N SER A 205 1.95 -12.37 15.84
CA SER A 205 1.22 -13.07 14.80
C SER A 205 2.13 -13.74 13.77
N LYS A 206 1.58 -14.69 13.02
CA LYS A 206 2.22 -15.35 11.87
C LYS A 206 1.68 -14.88 10.52
N TYR A 207 0.76 -13.92 10.54
CA TYR A 207 0.01 -13.49 9.34
C TYR A 207 0.22 -12.02 8.97
N SER A 208 1.03 -11.30 9.73
CA SER A 208 1.33 -9.89 9.46
C SER A 208 2.54 -9.75 8.56
N SER A 209 2.46 -8.85 7.57
CA SER A 209 3.59 -8.48 6.68
C SER A 209 4.32 -9.68 6.09
N LEU A 210 3.63 -10.42 5.22
CA LEU A 210 4.13 -11.68 4.66
C LEU A 210 4.67 -11.56 3.25
N ASP A 211 4.40 -10.48 2.56
CA ASP A 211 4.54 -10.35 1.13
C ASP A 211 5.87 -9.76 0.67
N ASP A 212 6.53 -8.95 1.51
CA ASP A 212 7.80 -8.31 1.16
C ASP A 212 8.92 -8.67 2.14
N LYS A 213 10.08 -9.05 1.61
CA LYS A 213 11.28 -9.32 2.42
C LYS A 213 11.86 -8.08 3.08
N MET A 214 11.44 -6.89 2.62
CA MET A 214 11.90 -5.61 3.17
C MET A 214 11.09 -5.15 4.39
N ASP A 215 9.96 -5.81 4.70
CA ASP A 215 9.08 -5.43 5.80
C ASP A 215 9.80 -5.38 7.16
N GLY A 216 10.65 -6.35 7.45
CA GLY A 216 11.43 -6.37 8.67
C GLY A 216 12.31 -5.13 8.84
N PHE A 217 12.93 -4.64 7.76
CA PHE A 217 13.71 -3.40 7.78
C PHE A 217 12.85 -2.16 7.99
N HIS A 218 11.69 -2.09 7.34
CA HIS A 218 10.77 -0.98 7.52
C HIS A 218 10.37 -0.82 8.99
N TYR A 219 9.94 -1.89 9.64
CA TYR A 219 9.52 -1.86 11.04
C TYR A 219 10.69 -1.64 12.01
N TYR A 220 11.87 -2.16 11.70
CA TYR A 220 13.07 -1.89 12.48
C TYR A 220 13.45 -0.40 12.45
N LEU A 221 13.43 0.23 11.26
CA LEU A 221 13.69 1.66 11.12
C LEU A 221 12.65 2.51 11.83
N ARG A 222 11.38 2.10 11.81
CA ARG A 222 10.32 2.74 12.57
C ARG A 222 10.60 2.69 14.08
N TYR A 223 11.05 1.54 14.59
CA TYR A 223 11.47 1.41 15.96
C TYR A 223 12.65 2.33 16.32
N ILE A 224 13.67 2.38 15.47
CA ILE A 224 14.83 3.26 15.66
C ILE A 224 14.41 4.74 15.69
N LYS A 225 13.50 5.16 14.81
CA LYS A 225 13.07 6.57 14.70
C LYS A 225 12.13 7.01 15.82
N PHE A 226 11.21 6.15 16.22
CA PHE A 226 10.07 6.55 17.06
C PHE A 226 9.99 5.78 18.39
N GLY A 227 10.82 4.78 18.59
CA GLY A 227 10.78 3.90 19.79
C GLY A 227 9.55 3.00 19.85
N LEU A 228 8.77 2.89 18.75
CA LEU A 228 7.53 2.14 18.70
C LEU A 228 7.76 0.78 18.05
N GLY A 229 7.65 -0.29 18.83
CA GLY A 229 7.71 -1.67 18.34
C GLY A 229 6.33 -2.18 17.96
N ARG A 230 6.25 -3.09 16.98
CA ARG A 230 4.99 -3.68 16.49
C ARG A 230 4.19 -4.40 17.58
N CYS A 231 4.86 -5.06 18.51
CA CYS A 231 4.18 -5.73 19.63
C CYS A 231 3.33 -4.79 20.50
N LEU A 232 3.69 -3.52 20.58
CA LEU A 232 2.89 -2.52 21.30
C LEU A 232 1.61 -2.13 20.54
N GLU A 233 1.59 -2.29 19.24
CA GLU A 233 0.41 -2.01 18.41
C GLU A 233 -0.56 -3.19 18.37
N GLU A 234 -0.04 -4.41 18.55
CA GLU A 234 -0.85 -5.62 18.60
C GLU A 234 -1.43 -5.90 20.01
N ALA A 235 -0.92 -5.22 21.05
CA ALA A 235 -1.35 -5.39 22.45
C ALA A 235 -2.52 -4.49 22.80
#